data_d65b42a80f6bbcf348cbd7af02b9ccda
#
_entry.id   d65b42a80f6bbcf348cbd7af02b9ccda
#
_cell.length_a   1.000
_cell.length_b   1.000
_cell.length_c   1.000
_cell.angle_alpha   90.00
_cell.angle_beta   90.00
_cell.angle_gamma   90.00
#
_symmetry.space_group_name_H-M   'P 1'
#
loop_
_entity.id
_entity.type
_entity.pdbx_description
1 polymer ?
#
loop_
_entity_poly.entity_id
_entity_poly.type
_entity_poly.pdbx_seq_one_letter_code
_entity_poly.pdbx_strand_id
1 'polypeptide(L)'
;MSLRLRPTMLSDLDWVVSLERDGANRPFITPWERTQHEGAIRFPDSRHFTLEEGDALTRIGFVILQGCRNPNGSVELKRLVLQSKGRGLGRAAVRQLKAMAFTQLKAHRFWLDVKALNTRAFELYRSEGFVEEGRLRESVRVTTDGADGYDSLIVMSLLDREYQARVAMGQEAA
;
A
#
# COMPACT_ATOMS: atom_id res chain seq x y z
N MET A 1 -0.44 -19.82 -3.81
CA MET A 1 -0.39 -18.65 -4.69
C MET A 1 0.97 -17.98 -4.50
N SER A 2 1.80 -17.96 -5.55
CA SER A 2 3.10 -17.28 -5.52
C SER A 2 2.87 -15.81 -5.92
N LEU A 3 3.12 -14.89 -4.99
CA LEU A 3 3.08 -13.44 -5.21
C LEU A 3 4.52 -12.92 -5.25
N ARG A 4 4.86 -12.16 -6.28
CA ARG A 4 6.18 -11.58 -6.46
C ARG A 4 6.11 -10.06 -6.52
N LEU A 5 7.02 -9.39 -5.82
CA LEU A 5 7.31 -7.97 -5.93
C LEU A 5 8.48 -7.77 -6.92
N ARG A 6 8.23 -7.10 -8.02
CA ARG A 6 9.26 -6.71 -9.00
C ARG A 6 9.38 -5.19 -9.05
N PRO A 7 10.60 -4.62 -9.10
CA PRO A 7 10.72 -3.18 -9.36
C PRO A 7 9.94 -2.78 -10.61
N THR A 8 9.15 -1.71 -10.52
CA THR A 8 8.37 -1.20 -11.64
C THR A 8 9.29 -0.54 -12.65
N MET A 9 9.11 -0.87 -13.92
CA MET A 9 9.81 -0.25 -15.04
C MET A 9 9.01 0.93 -15.62
N LEU A 10 9.67 1.85 -16.30
CA LEU A 10 8.98 2.96 -16.97
C LEU A 10 7.96 2.48 -18.01
N SER A 11 8.19 1.31 -18.63
CA SER A 11 7.26 0.67 -19.55
C SER A 11 5.97 0.14 -18.90
N ASP A 12 5.95 -0.01 -17.56
CA ASP A 12 4.75 -0.43 -16.84
C ASP A 12 3.79 0.73 -16.56
N LEU A 13 4.24 1.98 -16.69
CA LEU A 13 3.54 3.14 -16.13
C LEU A 13 2.20 3.43 -16.78
N ASP A 14 2.03 3.15 -18.07
CA ASP A 14 0.72 3.35 -18.71
C ASP A 14 -0.33 2.42 -18.11
N TRP A 15 0.07 1.17 -17.81
CA TRP A 15 -0.79 0.23 -17.11
C TRP A 15 -1.03 0.65 -15.64
N VAL A 16 0.00 1.12 -14.91
CA VAL A 16 -0.13 1.62 -13.54
C VAL A 16 -1.13 2.77 -13.46
N VAL A 17 -1.00 3.78 -14.34
CA VAL A 17 -1.91 4.93 -14.40
C VAL A 17 -3.34 4.49 -14.76
N SER A 18 -3.50 3.55 -15.70
CA SER A 18 -4.82 3.04 -16.05
C SER A 18 -5.48 2.30 -14.89
N LEU A 19 -4.70 1.55 -14.10
CA LEU A 19 -5.20 0.81 -12.96
C LEU A 19 -5.66 1.72 -11.81
N GLU A 20 -5.00 2.86 -11.58
CA GLU A 20 -5.47 3.86 -10.61
C GLU A 20 -6.80 4.50 -11.01
N ARG A 21 -6.97 4.72 -12.30
CA ARG A 21 -8.17 5.38 -12.87
C ARG A 21 -9.33 4.42 -13.10
N ASP A 22 -9.10 3.13 -12.93
CA ASP A 22 -10.14 2.11 -13.00
C ASP A 22 -11.26 2.39 -12.00
N GLY A 23 -12.52 2.21 -12.41
CA GLY A 23 -13.70 2.51 -11.60
C GLY A 23 -13.75 1.77 -10.27
N ALA A 24 -13.11 0.61 -10.15
CA ALA A 24 -13.03 -0.15 -8.92
C ALA A 24 -11.99 0.40 -7.92
N ASN A 25 -11.04 1.22 -8.38
CA ASN A 25 -9.95 1.77 -7.56
C ASN A 25 -10.11 3.27 -7.29
N ARG A 26 -10.56 4.02 -8.31
CA ARG A 26 -10.67 5.48 -8.28
C ARG A 26 -11.35 6.08 -7.04
N PRO A 27 -12.43 5.50 -6.47
CA PRO A 27 -13.05 6.06 -5.26
C PRO A 27 -12.13 6.06 -4.03
N PHE A 28 -11.18 5.12 -3.99
CA PHE A 28 -10.36 4.84 -2.80
C PHE A 28 -8.98 5.47 -2.84
N ILE A 29 -8.56 6.00 -3.98
CA ILE A 29 -7.24 6.62 -4.17
C ILE A 29 -7.39 7.98 -4.88
N THR A 30 -6.41 8.85 -4.70
CA THR A 30 -6.25 10.05 -5.54
C THR A 30 -5.23 9.69 -6.61
N PRO A 31 -5.66 9.53 -7.88
CA PRO A 31 -4.76 9.09 -8.94
C PRO A 31 -3.58 10.04 -9.13
N TRP A 32 -2.42 9.47 -9.42
CA TRP A 32 -1.23 10.22 -9.78
C TRP A 32 -1.11 10.38 -11.29
N GLU A 33 -0.44 11.44 -11.71
CA GLU A 33 0.01 11.58 -13.08
C GLU A 33 1.24 10.70 -13.34
N ARG A 34 1.47 10.34 -14.60
CA ARG A 34 2.61 9.51 -15.01
C ARG A 34 3.95 10.05 -14.47
N THR A 35 4.14 11.36 -14.51
CA THR A 35 5.36 12.02 -14.03
C THR A 35 5.60 11.85 -12.54
N GLN A 36 4.54 11.74 -11.74
CA GLN A 36 4.65 11.46 -10.30
C GLN A 36 5.14 10.04 -10.05
N HIS A 37 4.65 9.06 -10.81
CA HIS A 37 5.15 7.68 -10.77
C HIS A 37 6.61 7.58 -11.22
N GLU A 38 6.99 8.28 -12.30
CA GLU A 38 8.38 8.35 -12.74
C GLU A 38 9.30 8.93 -11.66
N GLY A 39 8.83 9.98 -10.98
CA GLY A 39 9.52 10.57 -9.83
C GLY A 39 9.72 9.56 -8.72
N ALA A 40 8.68 8.81 -8.35
CA ALA A 40 8.75 7.80 -7.31
C ALA A 40 9.70 6.63 -7.66
N ILE A 41 9.78 6.22 -8.93
CA ILE A 41 10.72 5.19 -9.39
C ILE A 41 12.18 5.66 -9.23
N ARG A 42 12.45 6.94 -9.51
CA ARG A 42 13.80 7.51 -9.49
C ARG A 42 14.24 7.99 -8.11
N PHE A 43 13.30 8.26 -7.22
CA PHE A 43 13.58 8.83 -5.92
C PHE A 43 14.18 7.77 -4.96
N PRO A 44 15.40 7.98 -4.42
CA PRO A 44 16.09 6.95 -3.62
C PRO A 44 15.38 6.54 -2.34
N ASP A 45 14.54 7.43 -1.78
CA ASP A 45 13.75 7.18 -0.58
C ASP A 45 12.41 6.48 -0.85
N SER A 46 12.12 6.20 -2.12
CA SER A 46 10.91 5.51 -2.58
C SER A 46 11.23 4.13 -3.15
N ARG A 47 10.25 3.21 -3.06
CA ARG A 47 10.25 1.94 -3.77
C ARG A 47 8.93 1.79 -4.49
N HIS A 48 9.01 1.55 -5.79
CA HIS A 48 7.83 1.30 -6.63
C HIS A 48 7.91 -0.12 -7.19
N PHE A 49 6.93 -0.96 -6.84
CA PHE A 49 6.90 -2.37 -7.24
C PHE A 49 5.65 -2.70 -8.04
N THR A 50 5.82 -3.51 -9.08
CA THR A 50 4.73 -4.23 -9.73
C THR A 50 4.53 -5.56 -9.02
N LEU A 51 3.28 -5.88 -8.71
CA LEU A 51 2.87 -7.16 -8.16
C LEU A 51 2.55 -8.13 -9.29
N GLU A 52 3.17 -9.30 -9.25
CA GLU A 52 2.99 -10.38 -10.22
C GLU A 52 2.52 -11.65 -9.51
N GLU A 53 1.64 -12.41 -10.17
CA GLU A 53 1.07 -13.65 -9.64
C GLU A 53 1.37 -14.83 -10.55
N GLY A 54 1.67 -15.97 -9.92
CA GLY A 54 1.83 -17.27 -10.59
C GLY A 54 3.09 -17.38 -11.44
N ASP A 55 3.26 -18.55 -12.06
CA ASP A 55 4.44 -18.85 -12.88
C ASP A 55 4.48 -18.05 -14.19
N ALA A 56 3.31 -17.62 -14.68
CA ALA A 56 3.19 -16.74 -15.84
C ALA A 56 3.54 -15.28 -15.55
N LEU A 57 3.86 -14.92 -14.29
CA LEU A 57 4.20 -13.57 -13.85
C LEU A 57 3.18 -12.51 -14.31
N THR A 58 1.90 -12.84 -14.16
CA THR A 58 0.81 -11.95 -14.56
C THR A 58 0.77 -10.73 -13.62
N ARG A 59 0.79 -9.54 -14.19
CA ARG A 59 0.66 -8.30 -13.41
C ARG A 59 -0.74 -8.20 -12.81
N ILE A 60 -0.82 -8.02 -11.50
CA ILE A 60 -2.07 -7.97 -10.75
C ILE A 60 -2.26 -6.71 -9.91
N GLY A 61 -1.24 -5.87 -9.81
CA GLY A 61 -1.28 -4.66 -9.02
C GLY A 61 0.08 -3.99 -8.91
N PHE A 62 0.13 -2.94 -8.11
CA PHE A 62 1.39 -2.27 -7.79
C PHE A 62 1.39 -1.70 -6.37
N VAL A 63 2.58 -1.40 -5.88
CA VAL A 63 2.84 -0.86 -4.53
C VAL A 63 3.83 0.29 -4.62
N ILE A 64 3.63 1.30 -3.78
CA ILE A 64 4.60 2.36 -3.54
C ILE A 64 4.89 2.43 -2.05
N LEU A 65 6.17 2.35 -1.68
CA LEU A 65 6.69 2.65 -0.35
C LEU A 65 7.44 3.98 -0.40
N GLN A 66 7.32 4.79 0.65
CA GLN A 66 8.06 6.04 0.84
C GLN A 66 8.71 6.05 2.22
N GLY A 67 9.71 6.91 2.41
CA GLY A 67 10.46 6.93 3.67
C GLY A 67 11.39 5.73 3.86
N CYS A 68 11.79 5.06 2.78
CA CYS A 68 12.64 3.86 2.86
C CYS A 68 14.06 4.15 3.40
N ARG A 69 14.45 5.43 3.43
CA ARG A 69 15.71 5.94 3.99
C ARG A 69 15.48 6.95 5.11
N ASN A 70 14.27 7.03 5.63
CA ASN A 70 13.91 7.95 6.70
C ASN A 70 14.79 7.67 7.94
N PRO A 71 15.52 8.68 8.48
CA PRO A 71 16.41 8.47 9.62
C PRO A 71 15.68 8.06 10.92
N ASN A 72 14.36 8.31 11.00
CA ASN A 72 13.54 7.86 12.12
C ASN A 72 13.01 6.43 11.94
N GLY A 73 13.40 5.72 10.87
CA GLY A 73 12.92 4.37 10.58
C GLY A 73 11.42 4.31 10.32
N SER A 74 10.82 5.39 9.82
CA SER A 74 9.38 5.46 9.54
C SER A 74 9.12 5.28 8.04
N VAL A 75 8.61 4.10 7.66
CA VAL A 75 8.30 3.72 6.27
C VAL A 75 6.80 3.80 6.04
N GLU A 76 6.39 4.44 4.96
CA GLU A 76 4.99 4.57 4.55
C GLU A 76 4.62 3.57 3.45
N LEU A 77 3.52 2.86 3.63
CA LEU A 77 2.81 2.23 2.53
C LEU A 77 1.96 3.29 1.83
N LYS A 78 2.57 3.97 0.86
CA LYS A 78 1.94 5.09 0.16
C LYS A 78 0.81 4.63 -0.76
N ARG A 79 0.95 3.45 -1.38
CA ARG A 79 -0.02 2.94 -2.34
C ARG A 79 0.01 1.42 -2.39
N LEU A 80 -1.17 0.83 -2.38
CA LEU A 80 -1.40 -0.57 -2.73
C LEU A 80 -2.65 -0.63 -3.60
N VAL A 81 -2.49 -0.96 -4.88
CA VAL A 81 -3.58 -1.05 -5.85
C VAL A 81 -3.58 -2.42 -6.48
N LEU A 82 -4.74 -3.07 -6.50
CA LEU A 82 -4.93 -4.39 -7.08
C LEU A 82 -5.98 -4.34 -8.19
N GLN A 83 -5.72 -5.06 -9.26
CA GLN A 83 -6.62 -5.21 -10.40
C GLN A 83 -7.89 -6.00 -10.01
N SER A 84 -7.71 -7.05 -9.21
CA SER A 84 -8.81 -7.90 -8.74
C SER A 84 -8.87 -7.93 -7.23
N LYS A 85 -10.08 -7.85 -6.69
CA LYS A 85 -10.36 -7.87 -5.24
C LYS A 85 -10.98 -9.21 -4.85
N GLY A 86 -10.91 -9.60 -3.58
CA GLY A 86 -11.63 -10.77 -3.05
C GLY A 86 -10.86 -12.10 -3.08
N ARG A 87 -9.67 -12.14 -3.68
CA ARG A 87 -8.86 -13.36 -3.82
C ARG A 87 -7.78 -13.56 -2.74
N GLY A 88 -7.81 -12.76 -1.66
CA GLY A 88 -6.76 -12.81 -0.63
C GLY A 88 -5.44 -12.12 -1.01
N LEU A 89 -5.32 -11.62 -2.25
CA LEU A 89 -4.10 -11.00 -2.77
C LEU A 89 -3.65 -9.78 -1.97
N GLY A 90 -4.59 -8.96 -1.50
CA GLY A 90 -4.28 -7.81 -0.64
C GLY A 90 -3.61 -8.22 0.67
N ARG A 91 -4.11 -9.28 1.30
CA ARG A 91 -3.53 -9.83 2.53
C ARG A 91 -2.12 -10.38 2.29
N ALA A 92 -1.94 -11.13 1.21
CA ALA A 92 -0.64 -11.68 0.83
C ALA A 92 0.37 -10.54 0.55
N ALA A 93 -0.05 -9.50 -0.17
CA ALA A 93 0.79 -8.33 -0.43
C ALA A 93 1.17 -7.60 0.87
N VAL A 94 0.21 -7.31 1.76
CA VAL A 94 0.48 -6.64 3.04
C VAL A 94 1.46 -7.43 3.89
N ARG A 95 1.35 -8.76 3.95
CA ARG A 95 2.29 -9.62 4.70
C ARG A 95 3.70 -9.55 4.14
N GLN A 96 3.88 -9.62 2.81
CA GLN A 96 5.20 -9.44 2.20
C GLN A 96 5.77 -8.05 2.45
N LEU A 97 4.94 -7.01 2.42
CA LEU A 97 5.38 -5.64 2.66
C LEU A 97 5.78 -5.41 4.12
N LYS A 98 5.08 -6.00 5.09
CA LYS A 98 5.49 -6.00 6.51
C LYS A 98 6.85 -6.67 6.68
N ALA A 99 7.02 -7.87 6.12
CA ALA A 99 8.30 -8.56 6.17
C ALA A 99 9.42 -7.72 5.55
N MET A 100 9.20 -7.12 4.37
CA MET A 100 10.16 -6.21 3.73
C MET A 100 10.49 -5.00 4.60
N ALA A 101 9.47 -4.33 5.15
CA ALA A 101 9.67 -3.13 5.96
C ALA A 101 10.53 -3.43 7.20
N PHE A 102 10.22 -4.48 7.95
CA PHE A 102 10.89 -4.76 9.21
C PHE A 102 12.19 -5.54 9.05
N THR A 103 12.29 -6.48 8.08
CA THR A 103 13.50 -7.32 7.95
C THR A 103 14.52 -6.74 6.98
N GLN A 104 14.10 -6.10 5.88
CA GLN A 104 15.01 -5.57 4.86
C GLN A 104 15.30 -4.08 5.04
N LEU A 105 14.24 -3.26 5.23
CA LEU A 105 14.39 -1.83 5.40
C LEU A 105 14.69 -1.43 6.85
N LYS A 106 14.61 -2.37 7.81
CA LYS A 106 14.86 -2.14 9.24
C LYS A 106 14.00 -1.01 9.82
N ALA A 107 12.75 -0.93 9.35
CA ALA A 107 11.81 0.07 9.85
C ALA A 107 11.55 -0.13 11.35
N HIS A 108 11.46 0.98 12.09
CA HIS A 108 10.91 1.01 13.45
C HIS A 108 9.38 1.09 13.42
N ARG A 109 8.84 1.75 12.39
CA ARG A 109 7.41 2.01 12.20
C ARG A 109 7.04 1.86 10.72
N PHE A 110 6.04 1.03 10.46
CA PHE A 110 5.42 0.89 9.13
C PHE A 110 4.01 1.45 9.21
N TRP A 111 3.69 2.46 8.41
CA TRP A 111 2.43 3.18 8.52
C TRP A 111 1.78 3.43 7.18
N LEU A 112 0.51 3.79 7.21
CA LEU A 112 -0.30 4.13 6.05
C LEU A 112 -1.41 5.10 6.45
N ASP A 113 -2.00 5.74 5.46
CA ASP A 113 -3.32 6.32 5.58
C ASP A 113 -4.33 5.60 4.67
N VAL A 114 -5.58 5.56 5.09
CA VAL A 114 -6.67 4.96 4.33
C VAL A 114 -7.90 5.85 4.39
N LYS A 115 -8.58 6.05 3.25
CA LYS A 115 -9.84 6.81 3.21
C LYS A 115 -10.87 6.11 4.11
N ALA A 116 -11.61 6.88 4.92
CA ALA A 116 -12.63 6.34 5.83
C ALA A 116 -13.73 5.56 5.07
N LEU A 117 -14.03 5.93 3.84
CA LEU A 117 -14.94 5.19 2.96
C LEU A 117 -14.39 3.82 2.53
N ASN A 118 -13.08 3.59 2.60
CA ASN A 118 -12.46 2.32 2.22
C ASN A 118 -12.44 1.33 3.40
N THR A 119 -13.62 0.98 3.89
CA THR A 119 -13.80 0.09 5.05
C THR A 119 -13.14 -1.26 4.84
N ARG A 120 -13.12 -1.77 3.62
CA ARG A 120 -12.48 -3.04 3.27
C ARG A 120 -10.96 -3.00 3.50
N ALA A 121 -10.28 -1.95 3.06
CA ALA A 121 -8.84 -1.81 3.27
C ALA A 121 -8.53 -1.56 4.75
N PHE A 122 -9.32 -0.73 5.42
CA PHE A 122 -9.21 -0.51 6.87
C PHE A 122 -9.28 -1.83 7.65
N GLU A 123 -10.28 -2.65 7.40
CA GLU A 123 -10.44 -3.96 8.07
C GLU A 123 -9.30 -4.93 7.73
N LEU A 124 -8.81 -4.91 6.49
CA LEU A 124 -7.63 -5.67 6.12
C LEU A 124 -6.42 -5.27 6.97
N TYR A 125 -6.08 -3.98 7.01
CA TYR A 125 -4.93 -3.49 7.77
C TYR A 125 -5.08 -3.77 9.26
N ARG A 126 -6.25 -3.55 9.83
CA ARG A 126 -6.56 -3.87 11.23
C ARG A 126 -6.35 -5.36 11.52
N SER A 127 -6.83 -6.24 10.66
CA SER A 127 -6.66 -7.70 10.81
C SER A 127 -5.19 -8.15 10.68
N GLU A 128 -4.38 -7.38 9.95
CA GLU A 128 -2.94 -7.60 9.79
C GLU A 128 -2.08 -6.91 10.88
N GLY A 129 -2.72 -6.38 11.92
CA GLY A 129 -2.08 -5.87 13.12
C GLY A 129 -1.80 -4.36 13.14
N PHE A 130 -2.21 -3.62 12.11
CA PHE A 130 -2.09 -2.16 12.15
C PHE A 130 -3.08 -1.57 13.15
N VAL A 131 -2.62 -0.59 13.92
CA VAL A 131 -3.38 0.14 14.94
C VAL A 131 -3.75 1.51 14.39
N GLU A 132 -5.00 1.93 14.60
CA GLU A 132 -5.44 3.29 14.29
C GLU A 132 -4.77 4.29 15.23
N GLU A 133 -4.08 5.28 14.69
CA GLU A 133 -3.45 6.36 15.45
C GLU A 133 -4.32 7.62 15.52
N GLY A 134 -5.15 7.83 14.52
CA GLY A 134 -6.00 9.00 14.46
C GLY A 134 -6.66 9.21 13.11
N ARG A 135 -7.48 10.25 13.06
CA ARG A 135 -8.27 10.60 11.88
C ARG A 135 -8.02 12.06 11.48
N LEU A 136 -7.62 12.24 10.24
CA LEU A 136 -7.53 13.56 9.60
C LEU A 136 -8.88 13.89 8.99
N ARG A 137 -9.67 14.72 9.68
CA ARG A 137 -11.05 15.04 9.29
C ARG A 137 -11.08 15.80 7.97
N GLU A 138 -11.91 15.35 7.01
CA GLU A 138 -12.20 16.03 5.73
C GLU A 138 -10.92 16.45 4.98
N SER A 139 -9.90 15.59 5.01
CA SER A 139 -8.56 15.91 4.50
C SER A 139 -8.36 15.59 3.02
N VAL A 140 -9.30 14.88 2.40
CA VAL A 140 -9.23 14.54 0.98
C VAL A 140 -10.52 14.86 0.25
N ARG A 141 -10.40 15.44 -0.94
CA ARG A 141 -11.54 15.69 -1.82
C ARG A 141 -11.96 14.37 -2.48
N VAL A 142 -13.26 14.14 -2.57
CA VAL A 142 -13.86 12.97 -3.21
C VAL A 142 -15.04 13.40 -4.07
N THR A 143 -15.30 12.64 -5.13
CA THR A 143 -16.52 12.78 -5.91
C THR A 143 -17.30 11.48 -5.79
N THR A 144 -18.52 11.53 -5.23
CA THR A 144 -19.41 10.39 -5.06
C THR A 144 -20.71 10.69 -5.79
N ASP A 145 -21.12 9.79 -6.69
CA ASP A 145 -22.34 9.92 -7.50
C ASP A 145 -22.45 11.26 -8.24
N GLY A 146 -21.30 11.79 -8.70
CA GLY A 146 -21.22 13.06 -9.43
C GLY A 146 -21.24 14.31 -8.54
N ALA A 147 -21.33 14.15 -7.22
CA ALA A 147 -21.25 15.25 -6.25
C ALA A 147 -19.87 15.32 -5.61
N ASP A 148 -19.30 16.52 -5.55
CA ASP A 148 -18.05 16.79 -4.85
C ASP A 148 -18.27 16.88 -3.35
N GLY A 149 -17.33 16.32 -2.59
CA GLY A 149 -17.35 16.30 -1.13
C GLY A 149 -15.96 16.06 -0.55
N TYR A 150 -15.93 15.69 0.71
CA TYR A 150 -14.71 15.40 1.44
C TYR A 150 -14.81 14.05 2.15
N ASP A 151 -13.70 13.33 2.22
CA ASP A 151 -13.53 12.18 3.09
C ASP A 151 -12.38 12.42 4.08
N SER A 152 -12.37 11.65 5.13
CA SER A 152 -11.30 11.66 6.14
C SER A 152 -10.26 10.58 5.83
N LEU A 153 -9.02 10.83 6.24
CA LEU A 153 -7.98 9.80 6.25
C LEU A 153 -7.82 9.23 7.66
N ILE A 154 -7.78 7.92 7.76
CA ILE A 154 -7.45 7.20 8.99
C ILE A 154 -5.97 6.82 8.91
N VAL A 155 -5.17 7.30 9.85
CA VAL A 155 -3.75 6.95 9.97
C VAL A 155 -3.63 5.69 10.79
N MET A 156 -2.90 4.70 10.27
CA MET A 156 -2.66 3.43 10.93
C MET A 156 -1.18 3.08 10.89
N SER A 157 -0.70 2.39 11.91
CA SER A 157 0.69 1.94 11.97
C SER A 157 0.86 0.58 12.62
N LEU A 158 1.99 -0.03 12.34
CA LEU A 158 2.51 -1.22 13.00
C LEU A 158 3.96 -0.92 13.41
N LEU A 159 4.30 -1.17 14.67
CA LEU A 159 5.65 -0.98 15.19
C LEU A 159 6.46 -2.27 15.10
N ASP A 160 7.78 -2.17 14.99
CA ASP A 160 8.67 -3.33 14.92
C ASP A 160 8.44 -4.32 16.07
N ARG A 161 8.36 -3.83 17.32
CA ARG A 161 8.09 -4.71 18.48
C ARG A 161 6.77 -5.47 18.37
N GLU A 162 5.74 -4.89 17.76
CA GLU A 162 4.44 -5.52 17.56
C GLU A 162 4.51 -6.58 16.46
N TYR A 163 5.24 -6.28 15.37
CA TYR A 163 5.51 -7.25 14.31
C TYR A 163 6.30 -8.45 14.85
N GLN A 164 7.38 -8.23 15.61
CA GLN A 164 8.19 -9.31 16.20
C GLN A 164 7.37 -10.17 17.17
N ALA A 165 6.49 -9.57 17.96
CA ALA A 165 5.58 -10.32 18.83
C ALA A 165 4.64 -11.24 18.03
N ARG A 166 4.12 -10.78 16.89
CA ARG A 166 3.27 -11.57 16.00
C ARG A 166 4.04 -12.71 15.32
N VAL A 167 5.30 -12.48 14.92
CA VAL A 167 6.21 -13.52 14.41
C VAL A 167 6.42 -14.60 15.47
N ALA A 168 6.72 -14.21 16.71
CA ALA A 168 6.92 -15.14 17.82
C ALA A 168 5.67 -15.99 18.13
N MET A 169 4.47 -15.45 17.87
CA MET A 169 3.19 -16.17 18.02
C MET A 169 2.82 -17.01 16.78
N GLY A 170 3.65 -17.05 15.74
CA GLY A 170 3.37 -17.76 14.49
C GLY A 170 2.26 -17.14 13.62
N GLN A 171 1.92 -15.89 13.85
CA GLN A 171 0.89 -15.16 13.10
C GLN A 171 1.46 -14.49 11.84
N GLU A 172 2.78 -14.39 11.73
CA GLU A 172 3.53 -13.82 10.62
C GLU A 172 4.67 -14.78 10.20
N ALA A 173 5.07 -14.74 8.95
CA ALA A 173 6.30 -15.40 8.51
C ALA A 173 7.53 -14.60 9.01
N ALA A 174 8.55 -15.32 9.43
CA ALA A 174 9.83 -14.73 9.86
C ALA A 174 10.61 -14.14 8.69
#